data_fdd7beb7bd66eaae34b4a5e7b7a54607
#
_entry.id   fdd7beb7bd66eaae34b4a5e7b7a54607
#
_cell.length_a   1.000
_cell.length_b   1.000
_cell.length_c   1.000
_cell.angle_alpha   90.00
_cell.angle_beta   90.00
_cell.angle_gamma   90.00
#
_symmetry.space_group_name_H-M   'P 1'
#
loop_
_entity.id
_entity.type
_entity.pdbx_description
1 polymer ?
#
loop_
_entity_poly.entity_id
_entity_poly.type
_entity_poly.pdbx_seq_one_letter_code
_entity_poly.pdbx_strand_id
1 'polypeptide(L)'
;MTIQKNKGVLLFAKNNKDFNYIKQAKISATLAKHYLNVPVALVTPVDELDENVDLFDHVIDWKEQAEEINKRPMYKEGKFTIVNWHNLDRLTAYDISPFEETLLIDSDYLIQNNVLNAVWGSKKPILMNTHTRIPAKHQQHVYELVIEDGFSKVHWFTVCYFRKCKETEHWFNVARYVKENYEFYKKTFRVPYGYYRNDITAAIASHLVGGFRDDYIGPLPTRQINSFNSESILDIGKGKIVLNTDTIPVLLKDTNVHLLNKADYEKYYDKFMELYS
;
A
#
# COMPACT_ATOMS: atom_id res chain seq x y z
N MET A 1 11.34 -32.58 5.98
CA MET A 1 10.92 -31.76 4.84
C MET A 1 10.41 -30.46 5.40
N THR A 2 11.12 -29.38 5.24
CA THR A 2 10.64 -28.04 5.58
C THR A 2 9.56 -27.71 4.56
N ILE A 3 8.30 -27.61 4.99
CA ILE A 3 7.20 -27.12 4.14
C ILE A 3 7.61 -25.71 3.74
N GLN A 4 7.94 -25.52 2.46
CA GLN A 4 8.22 -24.19 1.92
C GLN A 4 6.91 -23.41 2.06
N LYS A 5 6.87 -22.48 3.01
CA LYS A 5 5.66 -21.68 3.23
C LYS A 5 5.33 -20.94 1.96
N ASN A 6 4.11 -21.08 1.48
CA ASN A 6 3.61 -20.36 0.33
C ASN A 6 3.56 -18.86 0.69
N LYS A 7 4.42 -18.05 0.07
CA LYS A 7 4.57 -16.62 0.33
C LYS A 7 4.49 -15.83 -0.97
N GLY A 8 3.95 -14.63 -0.92
CA GLY A 8 3.82 -13.82 -2.12
C GLY A 8 3.33 -12.40 -1.85
N VAL A 9 3.28 -11.62 -2.91
CA VAL A 9 2.77 -10.25 -2.93
C VAL A 9 1.31 -10.25 -3.37
N LEU A 10 0.47 -9.46 -2.70
CA LEU A 10 -0.92 -9.22 -3.08
C LEU A 10 -1.12 -7.74 -3.43
N LEU A 11 -1.69 -7.49 -4.59
CA LEU A 11 -2.03 -6.18 -5.12
C LEU A 11 -3.54 -6.06 -5.32
N PHE A 12 -4.08 -4.87 -5.08
CA PHE A 12 -5.44 -4.50 -5.48
C PHE A 12 -5.36 -3.38 -6.52
N ALA A 13 -6.04 -3.56 -7.66
CA ALA A 13 -6.13 -2.53 -8.69
C ALA A 13 -7.51 -2.56 -9.36
N LYS A 14 -8.15 -1.40 -9.44
CA LYS A 14 -9.35 -1.14 -10.22
C LYS A 14 -9.18 0.18 -10.93
N ASN A 15 -9.35 0.17 -12.24
CA ASN A 15 -9.25 1.37 -13.06
C ASN A 15 -10.36 2.37 -12.71
N ASN A 16 -10.08 3.62 -12.89
CA ASN A 16 -11.11 4.66 -12.89
C ASN A 16 -10.97 5.51 -14.15
N LYS A 17 -11.86 6.49 -14.32
CA LYS A 17 -11.86 7.37 -15.50
C LYS A 17 -10.58 8.22 -15.66
N ASP A 18 -9.80 8.40 -14.60
CA ASP A 18 -8.63 9.29 -14.58
C ASP A 18 -7.31 8.53 -14.64
N PHE A 19 -7.26 7.28 -14.12
CA PHE A 19 -6.01 6.52 -13.96
C PHE A 19 -6.18 5.03 -14.22
N ASN A 20 -5.17 4.45 -14.89
CA ASN A 20 -5.05 3.02 -15.09
C ASN A 20 -4.24 2.38 -13.95
N TYR A 21 -4.94 1.93 -12.91
CA TYR A 21 -4.31 1.27 -11.75
C TYR A 21 -3.76 -0.12 -12.09
N ILE A 22 -4.27 -0.78 -13.13
CA ILE A 22 -3.75 -2.08 -13.58
C ILE A 22 -2.36 -1.90 -14.18
N LYS A 23 -2.10 -0.84 -14.95
CA LYS A 23 -0.73 -0.51 -15.38
C LYS A 23 0.22 -0.26 -14.21
N GLN A 24 -0.25 0.44 -13.16
CA GLN A 24 0.55 0.63 -11.94
C GLN A 24 0.84 -0.71 -11.26
N ALA A 25 -0.16 -1.59 -11.15
CA ALA A 25 0.01 -2.93 -10.59
C ALA A 25 0.99 -3.78 -11.40
N LYS A 26 1.02 -3.66 -12.73
CA LYS A 26 2.00 -4.34 -13.59
C LYS A 26 3.43 -3.91 -13.29
N ILE A 27 3.68 -2.61 -13.14
CA ILE A 27 5.01 -2.10 -12.71
C ILE A 27 5.37 -2.68 -11.34
N SER A 28 4.46 -2.59 -10.36
CA SER A 28 4.71 -3.08 -9.00
C SER A 28 4.94 -4.59 -8.96
N ALA A 29 4.22 -5.37 -9.78
CA ALA A 29 4.41 -6.81 -9.90
C ALA A 29 5.77 -7.16 -10.51
N THR A 30 6.16 -6.46 -11.59
CA THR A 30 7.47 -6.63 -12.23
C THR A 30 8.60 -6.37 -11.23
N LEU A 31 8.51 -5.28 -10.47
CA LEU A 31 9.49 -4.94 -9.43
C LEU A 31 9.51 -5.96 -8.28
N ALA A 32 8.34 -6.42 -7.83
CA ALA A 32 8.24 -7.43 -6.80
C ALA A 32 8.87 -8.75 -7.22
N LYS A 33 8.60 -9.23 -8.44
CA LYS A 33 9.24 -10.43 -9.01
C LYS A 33 10.76 -10.25 -9.13
N HIS A 34 11.21 -9.10 -9.61
CA HIS A 34 12.64 -8.83 -9.80
C HIS A 34 13.41 -8.77 -8.46
N TYR A 35 12.91 -8.04 -7.47
CA TYR A 35 13.66 -7.80 -6.24
C TYR A 35 13.36 -8.80 -5.12
N LEU A 36 12.14 -9.33 -5.04
CA LEU A 36 11.75 -10.23 -3.95
C LEU A 36 11.76 -11.71 -4.38
N ASN A 37 11.70 -11.97 -5.68
CA ASN A 37 11.64 -13.32 -6.25
C ASN A 37 10.51 -14.17 -5.64
N VAL A 38 9.30 -13.61 -5.64
CA VAL A 38 8.08 -14.25 -5.11
C VAL A 38 6.93 -14.13 -6.10
N PRO A 39 5.95 -15.04 -6.07
CA PRO A 39 4.73 -14.92 -6.87
C PRO A 39 3.92 -13.68 -6.46
N VAL A 40 3.16 -13.17 -7.45
CA VAL A 40 2.31 -11.98 -7.29
C VAL A 40 0.87 -12.33 -7.65
N ALA A 41 -0.05 -12.00 -6.75
CA ALA A 41 -1.48 -12.07 -6.96
C ALA A 41 -2.06 -10.66 -7.19
N LEU A 42 -2.98 -10.55 -8.15
CA LEU A 42 -3.74 -9.33 -8.43
C LEU A 42 -5.22 -9.54 -8.12
N VAL A 43 -5.81 -8.65 -7.35
CA VAL A 43 -7.26 -8.54 -7.16
C VAL A 43 -7.77 -7.39 -8.03
N THR A 44 -8.62 -7.71 -9.02
CA THR A 44 -9.12 -6.75 -10.01
C THR A 44 -10.41 -7.25 -10.65
N PRO A 45 -11.29 -6.37 -11.13
CA PRO A 45 -12.37 -6.79 -12.03
C PRO A 45 -11.75 -7.44 -13.28
N VAL A 46 -12.13 -8.68 -13.59
CA VAL A 46 -11.49 -9.44 -14.68
C VAL A 46 -11.81 -8.87 -16.06
N ASP A 47 -12.91 -8.15 -16.22
CA ASP A 47 -13.32 -7.46 -17.44
C ASP A 47 -12.47 -6.19 -17.73
N GLU A 48 -11.71 -5.71 -16.75
CA GLU A 48 -10.76 -4.60 -16.94
C GLU A 48 -9.36 -5.05 -17.40
N LEU A 49 -9.12 -6.36 -17.45
CA LEU A 49 -7.81 -6.91 -17.82
C LEU A 49 -7.59 -6.85 -19.34
N ASP A 50 -6.40 -6.43 -19.71
CA ASP A 50 -5.89 -6.56 -21.08
C ASP A 50 -5.16 -7.92 -21.28
N GLU A 51 -4.64 -8.16 -22.49
CA GLU A 51 -4.00 -9.42 -22.90
C GLU A 51 -2.75 -9.81 -22.10
N ASN A 52 -2.13 -8.89 -21.34
CA ASN A 52 -0.88 -9.12 -20.60
C ASN A 52 -1.11 -9.49 -19.12
N VAL A 53 -1.85 -10.56 -18.88
CA VAL A 53 -2.12 -11.08 -17.53
C VAL A 53 -1.07 -12.07 -17.01
N ASP A 54 -0.23 -12.62 -17.88
CA ASP A 54 0.80 -13.64 -17.54
C ASP A 54 1.85 -13.14 -16.53
N LEU A 55 1.87 -11.83 -16.31
CA LEU A 55 2.71 -11.22 -15.29
C LEU A 55 2.28 -11.60 -13.87
N PHE A 56 0.99 -11.91 -13.66
CA PHE A 56 0.45 -12.27 -12.35
C PHE A 56 0.31 -13.79 -12.24
N ASP A 57 0.83 -14.36 -11.15
CA ASP A 57 0.75 -15.79 -10.90
C ASP A 57 -0.68 -16.21 -10.48
N HIS A 58 -1.43 -15.26 -9.90
CA HIS A 58 -2.84 -15.42 -9.57
C HIS A 58 -3.60 -14.15 -9.91
N VAL A 59 -4.76 -14.31 -10.57
CA VAL A 59 -5.73 -13.24 -10.77
C VAL A 59 -6.99 -13.62 -10.00
N ILE A 60 -7.43 -12.74 -9.13
CA ILE A 60 -8.60 -12.92 -8.27
C ILE A 60 -9.65 -11.90 -8.70
N ASP A 61 -10.81 -12.40 -9.12
CA ASP A 61 -11.90 -11.55 -9.56
C ASP A 61 -12.45 -10.73 -8.40
N TRP A 62 -12.39 -9.42 -8.55
CA TRP A 62 -12.95 -8.50 -7.59
C TRP A 62 -14.44 -8.31 -7.89
N LYS A 63 -15.29 -9.11 -7.25
CA LYS A 63 -16.74 -8.91 -7.27
C LYS A 63 -17.10 -7.78 -6.32
N GLU A 64 -17.44 -6.65 -6.90
CA GLU A 64 -17.85 -5.47 -6.14
C GLU A 64 -19.03 -5.81 -5.21
N GLN A 65 -18.83 -5.75 -3.92
CA GLN A 65 -19.91 -5.69 -2.96
C GLN A 65 -20.39 -4.25 -2.93
N ALA A 66 -21.68 -4.04 -3.20
CA ALA A 66 -22.43 -2.77 -3.30
C ALA A 66 -21.62 -1.47 -3.14
N GLU A 67 -21.79 -0.57 -4.11
CA GLU A 67 -21.10 0.73 -4.27
C GLU A 67 -20.99 1.56 -2.97
N GLU A 68 -20.04 1.27 -2.13
CA GLU A 68 -19.57 2.26 -1.15
C GLU A 68 -18.64 3.23 -1.88
N ILE A 69 -19.22 4.23 -2.51
CA ILE A 69 -18.46 5.32 -3.13
C ILE A 69 -17.85 6.18 -2.03
N ASN A 70 -16.59 5.91 -1.69
CA ASN A 70 -15.85 6.82 -0.84
C ASN A 70 -15.29 7.96 -1.69
N LYS A 71 -15.68 9.19 -1.37
CA LYS A 71 -15.19 10.40 -2.02
C LYS A 71 -14.04 10.98 -1.22
N ARG A 72 -12.91 11.22 -1.88
CA ARG A 72 -11.77 11.88 -1.23
C ARG A 72 -11.17 12.97 -2.10
N PRO A 73 -10.58 14.01 -1.48
CA PRO A 73 -9.83 15.01 -2.24
C PRO A 73 -8.55 14.38 -2.81
N MET A 74 -8.29 14.62 -4.08
CA MET A 74 -7.07 14.26 -4.77
C MET A 74 -6.50 15.49 -5.49
N TYR A 75 -5.17 15.63 -5.46
CA TYR A 75 -4.50 16.70 -6.18
C TYR A 75 -4.27 16.29 -7.63
N LYS A 76 -4.81 17.07 -8.56
CA LYS A 76 -4.65 16.87 -10.00
C LYS A 76 -4.49 18.25 -10.68
N GLU A 77 -3.49 18.40 -11.54
CA GLU A 77 -3.26 19.60 -12.34
C GLU A 77 -3.26 20.91 -11.51
N GLY A 78 -2.60 20.91 -10.35
CA GLY A 78 -2.51 22.10 -9.50
C GLY A 78 -3.75 22.37 -8.62
N LYS A 79 -4.76 21.52 -8.64
CA LYS A 79 -6.02 21.72 -7.90
C LYS A 79 -6.42 20.45 -7.13
N PHE A 80 -7.13 20.63 -6.01
CA PHE A 80 -7.82 19.55 -5.34
C PHE A 80 -9.16 19.29 -6.03
N THR A 81 -9.36 18.05 -6.47
CA THR A 81 -10.63 17.55 -7.01
C THR A 81 -11.17 16.43 -6.13
N ILE A 82 -12.49 16.29 -6.05
CA ILE A 82 -13.11 15.17 -5.35
C ILE A 82 -13.23 14.01 -6.33
N VAL A 83 -12.62 12.90 -6.00
CA VAL A 83 -12.64 11.68 -6.82
C VAL A 83 -13.29 10.53 -6.07
N ASN A 84 -13.90 9.61 -6.81
CA ASN A 84 -14.33 8.33 -6.27
C ASN A 84 -13.10 7.47 -5.98
N TRP A 85 -13.10 6.84 -4.81
CA TRP A 85 -12.01 5.98 -4.38
C TRP A 85 -12.52 4.57 -4.11
N HIS A 86 -11.95 3.60 -4.78
CA HIS A 86 -12.43 2.22 -4.80
C HIS A 86 -11.63 1.25 -3.91
N ASN A 87 -10.59 1.70 -3.23
CA ASN A 87 -9.70 0.83 -2.45
C ASN A 87 -10.25 0.48 -1.05
N LEU A 88 -11.56 0.20 -0.96
CA LEU A 88 -12.24 -0.07 0.31
C LEU A 88 -12.05 -1.51 0.79
N ASP A 89 -11.79 -2.44 -0.14
CA ASP A 89 -11.84 -3.88 0.16
C ASP A 89 -10.49 -4.50 0.54
N ARG A 90 -9.47 -3.70 0.79
CA ARG A 90 -8.16 -4.22 1.26
C ARG A 90 -8.24 -5.05 2.54
N LEU A 91 -9.29 -4.87 3.34
CA LEU A 91 -9.53 -5.66 4.54
C LEU A 91 -10.01 -7.10 4.25
N THR A 92 -10.35 -7.41 3.00
CA THR A 92 -10.61 -8.79 2.55
C THR A 92 -9.33 -9.57 2.24
N ALA A 93 -8.18 -8.89 2.23
CA ALA A 93 -6.89 -9.47 1.85
C ALA A 93 -6.54 -10.76 2.61
N TYR A 94 -6.91 -10.87 3.87
CA TYR A 94 -6.69 -12.08 4.67
C TYR A 94 -7.41 -13.29 4.08
N ASP A 95 -8.66 -13.11 3.70
CA ASP A 95 -9.53 -14.21 3.24
C ASP A 95 -9.16 -14.63 1.82
N ILE A 96 -8.91 -13.66 0.94
CA ILE A 96 -8.72 -13.91 -0.51
C ILE A 96 -7.27 -14.16 -0.90
N SER A 97 -6.29 -13.82 -0.07
CA SER A 97 -4.88 -14.07 -0.41
C SER A 97 -4.64 -15.57 -0.65
N PRO A 98 -4.00 -15.95 -1.76
CA PRO A 98 -3.65 -17.34 -2.01
C PRO A 98 -2.42 -17.81 -1.20
N PHE A 99 -1.79 -16.91 -0.44
CA PHE A 99 -0.53 -17.16 0.26
C PHE A 99 -0.72 -17.31 1.77
N GLU A 100 0.10 -18.14 2.40
CA GLU A 100 0.20 -18.28 3.86
C GLU A 100 0.89 -17.07 4.50
N GLU A 101 1.91 -16.51 3.82
CA GLU A 101 2.58 -15.29 4.18
C GLU A 101 2.39 -14.28 3.04
N THR A 102 1.75 -13.16 3.32
CA THR A 102 1.35 -12.18 2.32
C THR A 102 2.01 -10.84 2.59
N LEU A 103 2.62 -10.26 1.57
CA LEU A 103 3.01 -8.86 1.54
C LEU A 103 1.98 -8.11 0.70
N LEU A 104 1.00 -7.50 1.36
CA LEU A 104 -0.01 -6.64 0.75
C LEU A 104 0.61 -5.27 0.50
N ILE A 105 0.62 -4.81 -0.76
CA ILE A 105 1.16 -3.50 -1.13
C ILE A 105 0.18 -2.72 -2.00
N ASP A 106 0.26 -1.38 -1.95
CA ASP A 106 -0.46 -0.52 -2.89
C ASP A 106 0.15 -0.64 -4.30
N SER A 107 -0.69 -0.56 -5.34
CA SER A 107 -0.24 -0.64 -6.74
C SER A 107 0.74 0.47 -7.14
N ASP A 108 0.82 1.53 -6.35
CA ASP A 108 1.70 2.69 -6.52
C ASP A 108 2.90 2.70 -5.55
N TYR A 109 3.22 1.53 -4.97
CA TYR A 109 4.43 1.34 -4.17
C TYR A 109 5.50 0.65 -5.00
N LEU A 110 6.60 1.36 -5.26
CA LEU A 110 7.71 0.88 -6.07
C LEU A 110 8.78 0.23 -5.20
N ILE A 111 8.99 -1.07 -5.41
CA ILE A 111 10.05 -1.84 -4.77
C ILE A 111 11.33 -1.67 -5.59
N GLN A 112 12.41 -1.16 -4.97
CA GLN A 112 13.70 -0.93 -5.63
C GLN A 112 14.88 -1.66 -4.99
N ASN A 113 14.60 -2.53 -4.02
CA ASN A 113 15.59 -3.39 -3.36
C ASN A 113 14.91 -4.60 -2.72
N ASN A 114 15.71 -5.51 -2.18
CA ASN A 114 15.24 -6.77 -1.60
C ASN A 114 15.03 -6.72 -0.08
N VAL A 115 15.07 -5.56 0.56
CA VAL A 115 14.99 -5.43 2.03
C VAL A 115 13.70 -6.02 2.59
N LEU A 116 12.60 -5.97 1.83
CA LEU A 116 11.33 -6.56 2.24
C LEU A 116 11.36 -8.09 2.34
N ASN A 117 12.37 -8.76 1.78
CA ASN A 117 12.53 -10.19 2.01
C ASN A 117 12.76 -10.57 3.49
N ALA A 118 13.17 -9.60 4.32
CA ALA A 118 13.33 -9.81 5.76
C ALA A 118 12.01 -9.99 6.52
N VAL A 119 10.84 -9.75 5.89
CA VAL A 119 9.53 -9.97 6.54
C VAL A 119 9.19 -11.46 6.65
N TRP A 120 9.69 -12.28 5.70
CA TRP A 120 9.30 -13.68 5.63
C TRP A 120 9.78 -14.45 6.87
N GLY A 121 8.86 -15.18 7.48
CA GLY A 121 9.13 -15.90 8.72
C GLY A 121 9.22 -14.99 9.95
N SER A 122 8.71 -13.77 9.90
CA SER A 122 8.64 -12.87 11.06
C SER A 122 7.99 -13.54 12.26
N LYS A 123 8.53 -13.27 13.46
CA LYS A 123 7.90 -13.69 14.74
C LYS A 123 6.58 -12.98 14.98
N LYS A 124 6.47 -11.71 14.57
CA LYS A 124 5.22 -10.94 14.61
C LYS A 124 4.34 -11.34 13.43
N PRO A 125 3.05 -11.64 13.64
CA PRO A 125 2.16 -12.08 12.58
C PRO A 125 1.74 -10.96 11.62
N ILE A 126 1.87 -9.69 12.03
CA ILE A 126 1.55 -8.51 11.24
C ILE A 126 2.68 -7.49 11.37
N LEU A 127 3.11 -6.91 10.23
CA LEU A 127 4.08 -5.82 10.20
C LEU A 127 3.55 -4.66 9.37
N MET A 128 3.65 -3.44 9.89
CA MET A 128 3.35 -2.19 9.21
C MET A 128 4.31 -1.08 9.67
N ASN A 129 4.41 -0.01 8.89
CA ASN A 129 5.15 1.18 9.32
C ASN A 129 4.25 2.16 10.08
N THR A 130 4.78 2.75 11.14
CA THR A 130 4.17 3.88 11.85
C THR A 130 4.79 5.22 11.43
N HIS A 131 5.94 5.19 10.74
CA HIS A 131 6.70 6.35 10.36
C HIS A 131 6.82 6.46 8.84
N THR A 132 6.73 7.68 8.32
CA THR A 132 6.98 7.98 6.91
C THR A 132 8.00 9.10 6.75
N ARG A 133 8.70 9.12 5.61
CA ARG A 133 9.59 10.19 5.18
C ARG A 133 9.08 10.80 3.89
N ILE A 134 9.38 12.08 3.70
CA ILE A 134 9.06 12.83 2.49
C ILE A 134 10.37 13.32 1.88
N PRO A 135 10.68 12.95 0.62
CA PRO A 135 11.96 13.32 -0.03
C PRO A 135 12.19 14.81 -0.16
N ALA A 136 11.14 15.58 -0.47
CA ALA A 136 11.21 17.03 -0.71
C ALA A 136 11.64 17.88 0.49
N LYS A 137 11.56 17.33 1.70
CA LYS A 137 11.96 18.09 2.89
C LYS A 137 13.38 17.74 3.27
N HIS A 138 14.31 18.68 3.07
CA HIS A 138 15.74 18.56 3.43
C HIS A 138 15.99 18.18 4.90
N GLN A 139 15.04 18.48 5.77
CA GLN A 139 15.06 17.96 7.12
C GLN A 139 14.44 16.56 7.05
N GLN A 140 15.11 15.60 7.67
CA GLN A 140 14.64 14.22 7.84
C GLN A 140 13.40 14.22 8.75
N HIS A 141 12.30 14.79 8.27
CA HIS A 141 11.05 14.75 8.99
C HIS A 141 10.50 13.32 8.92
N VAL A 142 10.71 12.60 9.98
CA VAL A 142 10.01 11.37 10.26
C VAL A 142 8.64 11.79 10.76
N TYR A 143 7.61 11.61 9.93
CA TYR A 143 6.24 11.84 10.37
C TYR A 143 5.73 10.58 11.05
N GLU A 144 5.63 10.64 12.35
CA GLU A 144 4.77 9.79 13.12
C GLU A 144 3.42 10.51 13.22
N LEU A 145 2.41 9.99 12.52
CA LEU A 145 1.07 10.52 12.66
C LEU A 145 0.41 9.84 13.85
N VAL A 146 -0.12 10.66 14.72
CA VAL A 146 -0.96 10.24 15.86
C VAL A 146 -2.39 10.66 15.53
N ILE A 147 -3.36 9.83 15.86
CA ILE A 147 -4.77 10.21 15.79
C ILE A 147 -4.99 11.34 16.82
N GLU A 148 -5.99 12.18 16.65
CA GLU A 148 -6.22 13.33 17.53
C GLU A 148 -6.59 12.97 18.98
N ASP A 149 -6.70 11.67 19.32
CA ASP A 149 -6.73 11.21 20.70
C ASP A 149 -5.40 11.47 21.44
N GLY A 150 -4.33 11.82 20.69
CA GLY A 150 -3.03 12.24 21.19
C GLY A 150 -2.04 11.09 21.42
N PHE A 151 -2.42 9.83 21.23
CA PHE A 151 -1.52 8.69 21.51
C PHE A 151 -1.64 7.49 20.55
N SER A 152 -2.74 7.37 19.82
CA SER A 152 -2.93 6.25 18.87
C SER A 152 -2.13 6.48 17.59
N LYS A 153 -1.03 5.74 17.40
CA LYS A 153 -0.18 5.86 16.22
C LYS A 153 -0.89 5.35 14.97
N VAL A 154 -0.79 6.11 13.89
CA VAL A 154 -1.28 5.69 12.57
C VAL A 154 -0.38 4.59 12.03
N HIS A 155 -1.00 3.50 11.57
CA HIS A 155 -0.32 2.40 10.88
C HIS A 155 -0.52 2.56 9.37
N TRP A 156 0.60 2.81 8.66
CA TRP A 156 0.57 2.99 7.20
C TRP A 156 0.26 1.68 6.49
N PHE A 157 -0.98 1.53 6.05
CA PHE A 157 -1.48 0.33 5.41
C PHE A 157 -1.08 0.20 3.93
N THR A 158 -0.24 1.10 3.42
CA THR A 158 0.37 1.04 2.07
C THR A 158 1.14 -0.24 1.86
N VAL A 159 1.91 -0.66 2.88
CA VAL A 159 2.61 -1.94 2.92
C VAL A 159 2.26 -2.63 4.22
N CYS A 160 1.69 -3.82 4.12
CA CYS A 160 1.34 -4.65 5.26
C CYS A 160 1.80 -6.09 5.00
N TYR A 161 2.72 -6.60 5.82
CA TYR A 161 2.95 -8.03 5.87
C TYR A 161 1.99 -8.67 6.86
N PHE A 162 1.44 -9.82 6.49
CA PHE A 162 0.71 -10.67 7.41
C PHE A 162 0.92 -12.15 7.12
N ARG A 163 0.84 -12.95 8.18
CA ARG A 163 0.82 -14.41 8.10
C ARG A 163 -0.56 -14.92 8.49
N LYS A 164 -1.09 -15.93 7.79
CA LYS A 164 -2.36 -16.58 8.16
C LYS A 164 -2.22 -17.32 9.49
N CYS A 165 -2.87 -16.79 10.51
CA CYS A 165 -2.99 -17.37 11.86
C CYS A 165 -4.16 -16.72 12.59
N LYS A 166 -4.54 -17.27 13.76
CA LYS A 166 -5.68 -16.79 14.54
C LYS A 166 -5.55 -15.33 14.97
N GLU A 167 -4.35 -14.88 15.32
CA GLU A 167 -4.08 -13.51 15.72
C GLU A 167 -4.33 -12.54 14.57
N THR A 168 -3.87 -12.88 13.38
CA THR A 168 -4.09 -12.07 12.17
C THR A 168 -5.55 -12.09 11.75
N GLU A 169 -6.21 -13.25 11.77
CA GLU A 169 -7.64 -13.38 11.49
C GLU A 169 -8.46 -12.46 12.43
N HIS A 170 -8.16 -12.52 13.72
CA HIS A 170 -8.81 -11.66 14.71
C HIS A 170 -8.59 -10.17 14.40
N TRP A 171 -7.37 -9.76 14.07
CA TRP A 171 -7.07 -8.38 13.70
C TRP A 171 -7.87 -7.91 12.48
N PHE A 172 -7.93 -8.73 11.41
CA PHE A 172 -8.71 -8.40 10.22
C PHE A 172 -10.21 -8.32 10.51
N ASN A 173 -10.74 -9.20 11.37
CA ASN A 173 -12.12 -9.17 11.82
C ASN A 173 -12.43 -7.86 12.57
N VAL A 174 -11.56 -7.44 13.49
CA VAL A 174 -11.70 -6.17 14.20
C VAL A 174 -11.58 -4.98 13.25
N ALA A 175 -10.67 -5.03 12.28
CA ALA A 175 -10.53 -3.97 11.28
C ALA A 175 -11.78 -3.83 10.40
N ARG A 176 -12.41 -4.93 9.98
CA ARG A 176 -13.70 -4.92 9.27
C ARG A 176 -14.81 -4.32 10.14
N TYR A 177 -14.88 -4.73 11.39
CA TYR A 177 -15.86 -4.18 12.35
C TYR A 177 -15.67 -2.67 12.56
N VAL A 178 -14.42 -2.19 12.66
CA VAL A 178 -14.12 -0.75 12.71
C VAL A 178 -14.57 -0.04 11.44
N LYS A 179 -14.36 -0.64 10.25
CA LYS A 179 -14.81 -0.09 8.96
C LYS A 179 -16.34 0.04 8.94
N GLU A 180 -17.06 -1.02 9.30
CA GLU A 180 -18.54 -1.05 9.33
C GLU A 180 -19.12 -0.03 10.29
N ASN A 181 -18.41 0.27 11.37
CA ASN A 181 -18.82 1.23 12.40
C ASN A 181 -17.95 2.51 12.38
N TYR A 182 -17.44 2.91 11.18
CA TYR A 182 -16.40 3.94 11.06
C TYR A 182 -16.80 5.27 11.66
N GLU A 183 -18.04 5.74 11.51
CA GLU A 183 -18.49 7.01 12.05
C GLU A 183 -18.51 7.03 13.60
N PHE A 184 -18.77 5.89 14.24
CA PHE A 184 -18.65 5.75 15.70
C PHE A 184 -17.19 5.87 16.13
N TYR A 185 -16.30 5.07 15.50
CA TYR A 185 -14.88 5.07 15.83
C TYR A 185 -14.19 6.39 15.49
N LYS A 186 -14.55 7.01 14.38
CA LYS A 186 -14.08 8.33 14.00
C LYS A 186 -14.33 9.38 15.07
N LYS A 187 -15.54 9.40 15.68
CA LYS A 187 -15.87 10.29 16.78
C LYS A 187 -15.09 9.94 18.06
N THR A 188 -15.05 8.64 18.41
CA THR A 188 -14.40 8.14 19.62
C THR A 188 -12.90 8.47 19.64
N PHE A 189 -12.22 8.26 18.51
CA PHE A 189 -10.78 8.51 18.35
C PHE A 189 -10.46 9.93 17.82
N ARG A 190 -11.46 10.80 17.69
CA ARG A 190 -11.31 12.19 17.18
C ARG A 190 -10.56 12.26 15.86
N VAL A 191 -10.90 11.39 14.91
CA VAL A 191 -10.26 11.34 13.59
C VAL A 191 -10.59 12.61 12.80
N PRO A 192 -9.58 13.39 12.34
CA PRO A 192 -9.81 14.71 11.75
C PRO A 192 -10.35 14.65 10.32
N TYR A 193 -10.28 13.47 9.69
CA TYR A 193 -10.63 13.30 8.28
C TYR A 193 -12.12 13.14 8.07
N GLY A 194 -12.68 13.87 7.10
CA GLY A 194 -14.08 13.77 6.71
C GLY A 194 -14.42 12.53 5.87
N TYR A 195 -13.41 11.73 5.49
CA TYR A 195 -13.53 10.57 4.60
C TYR A 195 -12.84 9.34 5.22
N TYR A 196 -13.24 8.16 4.75
CA TYR A 196 -12.68 6.89 5.19
C TYR A 196 -11.20 6.74 4.78
N ARG A 197 -10.39 6.14 5.67
CA ARG A 197 -8.98 5.80 5.42
C ARG A 197 -8.64 4.44 5.99
N ASN A 198 -8.04 3.57 5.16
CA ASN A 198 -7.58 2.25 5.57
C ASN A 198 -6.52 2.29 6.67
N ASP A 199 -5.59 3.25 6.61
CA ASP A 199 -4.53 3.44 7.61
C ASP A 199 -5.07 3.85 8.98
N ILE A 200 -6.12 4.66 9.02
CA ILE A 200 -6.82 4.99 10.28
C ILE A 200 -7.56 3.76 10.83
N THR A 201 -8.26 3.03 9.98
CA THR A 201 -8.94 1.79 10.37
C THR A 201 -7.94 0.76 10.90
N ALA A 202 -6.80 0.59 10.23
CA ALA A 202 -5.71 -0.27 10.67
C ALA A 202 -5.15 0.17 12.03
N ALA A 203 -4.95 1.48 12.23
CA ALA A 203 -4.48 2.03 13.50
C ALA A 203 -5.47 1.72 14.64
N ILE A 204 -6.75 2.05 14.46
CA ILE A 204 -7.78 1.81 15.47
C ILE A 204 -7.89 0.32 15.81
N ALA A 205 -7.93 -0.56 14.79
CA ALA A 205 -7.98 -2.00 15.01
C ALA A 205 -6.75 -2.50 15.79
N SER A 206 -5.56 -2.02 15.44
CA SER A 206 -4.31 -2.39 16.13
C SER A 206 -4.31 -1.99 17.59
N HIS A 207 -4.82 -0.80 17.92
CA HIS A 207 -4.93 -0.34 19.31
C HIS A 207 -5.99 -1.12 20.09
N LEU A 208 -7.13 -1.42 19.47
CA LEU A 208 -8.18 -2.23 20.11
C LEU A 208 -7.69 -3.65 20.42
N VAL A 209 -7.07 -4.32 19.45
CA VAL A 209 -6.57 -5.69 19.62
C VAL A 209 -5.35 -5.72 20.55
N GLY A 210 -4.46 -4.74 20.44
CA GLY A 210 -3.25 -4.63 21.26
C GLY A 210 -3.46 -4.12 22.68
N GLY A 211 -4.68 -3.74 23.05
CA GLY A 211 -4.96 -3.12 24.35
C GLY A 211 -4.25 -1.78 24.55
N PHE A 212 -4.16 -0.99 23.48
CA PHE A 212 -3.46 0.30 23.42
C PHE A 212 -1.96 0.23 23.70
N ARG A 213 -1.34 -0.93 23.45
CA ARG A 213 0.12 -1.09 23.48
C ARG A 213 0.69 -1.06 22.07
N ASP A 214 1.83 -0.40 21.91
CA ASP A 214 2.48 -0.17 20.60
C ASP A 214 3.16 -1.42 20.02
N ASP A 215 3.25 -2.52 20.77
CA ASP A 215 4.03 -3.69 20.40
C ASP A 215 3.23 -4.78 19.69
N TYR A 216 1.92 -4.61 19.48
CA TYR A 216 1.10 -5.61 18.78
C TYR A 216 1.53 -5.77 17.32
N ILE A 217 1.63 -4.66 16.59
CA ILE A 217 2.13 -4.63 15.21
C ILE A 217 3.65 -4.49 15.22
N GLY A 218 4.35 -5.34 14.46
CA GLY A 218 5.79 -5.20 14.27
C GLY A 218 6.13 -4.14 13.20
N PRO A 219 7.33 -3.53 13.25
CA PRO A 219 7.79 -2.63 12.20
C PRO A 219 8.21 -3.42 10.96
N LEU A 220 8.02 -2.84 9.79
CA LEU A 220 8.65 -3.31 8.55
C LEU A 220 10.16 -3.04 8.58
N PRO A 221 10.97 -3.83 7.85
CA PRO A 221 12.43 -3.70 7.82
C PRO A 221 12.92 -2.44 7.09
N THR A 222 12.01 -1.71 6.48
CA THR A 222 12.29 -0.46 5.75
C THR A 222 11.34 0.64 6.18
N ARG A 223 11.81 1.89 6.11
CA ARG A 223 10.94 3.04 6.33
C ARG A 223 10.06 3.28 5.11
N GLN A 224 8.85 3.74 5.33
CA GLN A 224 8.01 4.19 4.25
C GLN A 224 8.44 5.57 3.77
N ILE A 225 8.66 5.70 2.47
CA ILE A 225 8.92 6.96 1.81
C ILE A 225 7.72 7.28 0.93
N ASN A 226 7.11 8.44 1.15
CA ASN A 226 6.00 8.93 0.35
C ASN A 226 6.44 10.14 -0.46
N SER A 227 6.24 10.14 -1.76
CA SER A 227 6.30 11.37 -2.55
C SER A 227 5.01 12.17 -2.39
N PHE A 228 5.05 13.47 -2.68
CA PHE A 228 3.84 14.28 -2.82
C PHE A 228 3.23 14.14 -4.22
N ASN A 229 1.95 14.45 -4.36
CA ASN A 229 1.28 14.49 -5.67
C ASN A 229 1.87 15.55 -6.63
N SER A 230 2.48 16.61 -6.09
CA SER A 230 3.16 17.66 -6.85
C SER A 230 4.55 17.25 -7.34
N GLU A 231 5.14 16.20 -6.74
CA GLU A 231 6.44 15.68 -7.15
C GLU A 231 6.27 14.78 -8.37
N SER A 232 7.14 14.91 -9.35
CA SER A 232 7.12 14.14 -10.58
C SER A 232 8.43 13.42 -10.82
N ILE A 233 8.38 12.32 -11.56
CA ILE A 233 9.58 11.63 -12.00
C ILE A 233 10.28 12.45 -13.09
N LEU A 234 11.57 12.74 -12.90
CA LEU A 234 12.45 13.28 -13.93
C LEU A 234 13.16 12.19 -14.72
N ASP A 235 13.60 11.14 -14.03
CA ASP A 235 14.32 10.04 -14.63
C ASP A 235 14.14 8.76 -13.83
N ILE A 236 14.20 7.61 -14.52
CA ILE A 236 14.21 6.28 -13.92
C ILE A 236 15.34 5.44 -14.51
N GLY A 237 15.90 4.57 -13.68
CA GLY A 237 16.85 3.54 -14.04
C GLY A 237 16.71 2.35 -13.10
N LYS A 238 17.47 1.30 -13.32
CA LYS A 238 17.44 0.11 -12.48
C LYS A 238 17.83 0.46 -11.03
N GLY A 239 16.90 0.28 -10.08
CA GLY A 239 17.08 0.68 -8.67
C GLY A 239 17.23 2.19 -8.44
N LYS A 240 16.80 3.03 -9.40
CA LYS A 240 17.01 4.48 -9.34
C LYS A 240 15.78 5.25 -9.81
N ILE A 241 15.35 6.21 -9.01
CA ILE A 241 14.34 7.21 -9.40
C ILE A 241 14.86 8.61 -9.04
N VAL A 242 14.75 9.53 -9.97
CA VAL A 242 14.99 10.96 -9.72
C VAL A 242 13.65 11.67 -9.67
N LEU A 243 13.31 12.25 -8.53
CA LEU A 243 12.10 13.03 -8.35
C LEU A 243 12.40 14.51 -8.51
N ASN A 244 11.54 15.20 -9.25
CA ASN A 244 11.46 16.67 -9.21
C ASN A 244 10.63 17.08 -7.99
N THR A 245 11.23 17.76 -7.07
CA THR A 245 10.54 18.31 -5.90
C THR A 245 10.43 19.82 -6.01
N ASP A 246 9.64 20.44 -5.15
CA ASP A 246 9.45 21.90 -5.18
C ASP A 246 10.74 22.69 -4.92
N THR A 247 11.80 22.04 -4.45
CA THR A 247 13.07 22.70 -4.09
C THR A 247 14.22 22.27 -4.98
N ILE A 248 14.56 20.98 -4.99
CA ILE A 248 15.67 20.42 -5.79
C ILE A 248 15.32 19.02 -6.26
N PRO A 249 15.92 18.53 -7.35
CA PRO A 249 15.83 17.12 -7.72
C PRO A 249 16.41 16.21 -6.63
N VAL A 250 15.68 15.15 -6.28
CA VAL A 250 16.09 14.16 -5.28
C VAL A 250 16.32 12.80 -5.94
N LEU A 251 17.51 12.26 -5.77
CA LEU A 251 17.84 10.89 -6.19
C LEU A 251 17.45 9.90 -5.10
N LEU A 252 16.54 9.00 -5.41
CA LEU A 252 16.25 7.79 -4.64
C LEU A 252 16.98 6.62 -5.30
N LYS A 253 18.00 6.09 -4.63
CA LYS A 253 18.77 4.94 -5.10
C LYS A 253 18.53 3.76 -4.16
N ASP A 254 18.21 2.60 -4.73
CA ASP A 254 17.91 1.36 -4.00
C ASP A 254 16.94 1.60 -2.82
N THR A 255 15.91 2.42 -3.08
CA THR A 255 15.02 2.94 -2.06
C THR A 255 13.56 2.72 -2.46
N ASN A 256 12.83 1.94 -1.68
CA ASN A 256 11.41 1.72 -1.89
C ASN A 256 10.62 3.01 -1.65
N VAL A 257 9.65 3.31 -2.52
CA VAL A 257 8.89 4.56 -2.48
C VAL A 257 7.43 4.37 -2.85
N HIS A 258 6.54 5.02 -2.10
CA HIS A 258 5.13 5.18 -2.44
C HIS A 258 4.97 6.45 -3.28
N LEU A 259 4.73 6.29 -4.56
CA LEU A 259 4.68 7.38 -5.52
C LEU A 259 3.23 7.84 -5.72
N LEU A 260 2.89 9.00 -5.14
CA LEU A 260 1.50 9.50 -5.16
C LEU A 260 1.08 10.16 -6.47
N ASN A 261 2.04 10.62 -7.30
CA ASN A 261 1.75 11.19 -8.61
C ASN A 261 1.42 10.08 -9.63
N LYS A 262 0.11 9.86 -9.84
CA LYS A 262 -0.39 8.78 -10.71
C LYS A 262 -0.07 8.99 -12.19
N ALA A 263 0.05 10.24 -12.65
CA ALA A 263 0.33 10.56 -14.06
C ALA A 263 1.72 10.05 -14.49
N ASP A 264 2.67 9.95 -13.58
CA ASP A 264 4.01 9.45 -13.87
C ASP A 264 4.01 7.97 -14.25
N TYR A 265 3.07 7.15 -13.75
CA TYR A 265 2.97 5.75 -14.13
C TYR A 265 2.61 5.56 -15.61
N GLU A 266 1.72 6.41 -16.14
CA GLU A 266 1.40 6.38 -17.58
C GLU A 266 2.61 6.82 -18.41
N LYS A 267 3.25 7.93 -18.01
CA LYS A 267 4.39 8.50 -18.73
C LYS A 267 5.60 7.58 -18.79
N TYR A 268 5.88 6.84 -17.73
CA TYR A 268 7.09 6.02 -17.60
C TYR A 268 6.84 4.52 -17.69
N TYR A 269 5.62 4.10 -18.02
CA TYR A 269 5.23 2.69 -18.05
C TYR A 269 6.18 1.84 -18.90
N ASP A 270 6.33 2.19 -20.16
CA ASP A 270 7.16 1.42 -21.12
C ASP A 270 8.61 1.34 -20.65
N LYS A 271 9.15 2.45 -20.15
CA LYS A 271 10.51 2.51 -19.62
C LYS A 271 10.70 1.62 -18.39
N PHE A 272 9.70 1.57 -17.48
CA PHE A 272 9.74 0.62 -16.35
C PHE A 272 9.73 -0.82 -16.84
N MET A 273 8.86 -1.16 -17.78
CA MET A 273 8.75 -2.52 -18.29
C MET A 273 10.03 -2.94 -19.02
N GLU A 274 10.62 -2.07 -19.85
CA GLU A 274 11.90 -2.32 -20.55
C GLU A 274 13.07 -2.53 -19.58
N LEU A 275 13.17 -1.74 -18.52
CA LEU A 275 14.28 -1.85 -17.55
C LEU A 275 14.31 -3.19 -16.82
N TYR A 276 13.18 -3.87 -16.69
CA TYR A 276 13.04 -5.07 -15.85
C TYR A 276 12.54 -6.31 -16.61
N SER A 277 12.39 -6.19 -17.95
CA SER A 277 12.12 -7.33 -18.87
C SER A 277 13.28 -8.33 -18.94
#